data_772548dba3e7687bf516c205aa6cd3ec
#
_entry.id   772548dba3e7687bf516c205aa6cd3ec
#
_cell.length_a   1.000
_cell.length_b   1.000
_cell.length_c   1.000
_cell.angle_alpha   90.00
_cell.angle_beta   90.00
_cell.angle_gamma   90.00
#
_symmetry.space_group_name_H-M   'P 1'
#
loop_
_entity.id
_entity.type
_entity.pdbx_description
1 polymer ?
#
loop_
_entity_poly.entity_id
_entity_poly.type
_entity_poly.pdbx_seq_one_letter_code
_entity_poly.pdbx_strand_id
1 'polypeptide(L)'
;MTDKKPNLDLAYALVSVQDNRNLYAAWAKDYETDFASTMDYILPNQVAKIFVELGGTGPVLDVGAGTGLAGQALSKLGINPIDALDLSGAMLEVALEKKIYRNFFTSDITQPIVTNNYSYQGIISSGTFTHGHVGPNAIDNLITVAEDGAFFALSINKNHWIEKG
;
A
#
# COMPACT_ATOMS: atom_id res chain seq x y z
N MET A 1 -13.57 -1.66 -28.07
CA MET A 1 -12.92 -1.35 -26.78
C MET A 1 -11.45 -1.63 -26.96
N THR A 2 -10.61 -0.62 -26.94
CA THR A 2 -9.16 -0.77 -27.12
C THR A 2 -8.60 -1.41 -25.87
N ASP A 3 -8.17 -2.68 -25.97
CA ASP A 3 -7.38 -3.39 -24.96
C ASP A 3 -6.02 -2.68 -24.79
N LYS A 4 -6.03 -1.54 -24.11
CA LYS A 4 -4.77 -0.94 -23.66
C LYS A 4 -4.28 -1.71 -22.44
N LYS A 5 -3.08 -2.27 -22.53
CA LYS A 5 -2.41 -2.90 -21.40
C LYS A 5 -2.38 -1.93 -20.22
N PRO A 6 -2.67 -2.37 -18.97
CA PRO A 6 -2.57 -1.51 -17.80
C PRO A 6 -1.20 -0.83 -17.72
N ASN A 7 -1.19 0.45 -17.37
CA ASN A 7 0.03 1.23 -17.19
C ASN A 7 -0.21 2.40 -16.23
N LEU A 8 0.86 3.11 -15.84
CA LEU A 8 0.81 4.23 -14.91
C LEU A 8 -0.08 5.39 -15.37
N ASP A 9 -0.08 5.71 -16.66
CA ASP A 9 -0.88 6.82 -17.18
C ASP A 9 -2.37 6.52 -16.98
N LEU A 10 -2.77 5.25 -17.17
CA LEU A 10 -4.12 4.80 -16.88
C LEU A 10 -4.41 4.84 -15.38
N ALA A 11 -3.46 4.43 -14.53
CA ALA A 11 -3.64 4.49 -13.08
C ALA A 11 -3.82 5.93 -12.57
N TYR A 12 -3.09 6.89 -13.12
CA TYR A 12 -3.24 8.31 -12.76
C TYR A 12 -4.47 8.99 -13.35
N ALA A 13 -5.06 8.42 -14.40
CA ALA A 13 -6.28 8.94 -15.02
C ALA A 13 -7.58 8.45 -14.33
N LEU A 14 -7.49 7.57 -13.34
CA LEU A 14 -8.65 7.00 -12.67
C LEU A 14 -9.34 8.01 -11.77
N VAL A 15 -10.68 8.00 -11.80
CA VAL A 15 -11.53 8.93 -11.05
C VAL A 15 -12.34 8.22 -9.97
N SER A 16 -12.58 6.91 -10.09
CA SER A 16 -13.40 6.16 -9.13
C SER A 16 -12.63 5.02 -8.44
N VAL A 17 -13.07 4.70 -7.22
CA VAL A 17 -12.58 3.54 -6.44
C VAL A 17 -12.76 2.24 -7.22
N GLN A 18 -13.88 2.09 -7.94
CA GLN A 18 -14.17 0.89 -8.71
C GLN A 18 -13.25 0.74 -9.93
N ASP A 19 -12.94 1.84 -10.62
CA ASP A 19 -12.02 1.81 -11.76
C ASP A 19 -10.61 1.44 -11.30
N ASN A 20 -10.18 1.98 -10.14
CA ASN A 20 -8.93 1.64 -9.50
C ASN A 20 -8.85 0.14 -9.19
N ARG A 21 -9.88 -0.40 -8.52
CA ARG A 21 -9.96 -1.84 -8.21
C ARG A 21 -9.87 -2.69 -9.47
N ASN A 22 -10.58 -2.34 -10.53
CA ASN A 22 -10.63 -3.09 -11.79
C ASN A 22 -9.28 -3.06 -12.51
N LEU A 23 -8.62 -1.89 -12.57
CA LEU A 23 -7.31 -1.74 -13.20
C LEU A 23 -6.25 -2.58 -12.49
N TYR A 24 -6.14 -2.43 -11.17
CA TYR A 24 -5.13 -3.18 -10.41
C TYR A 24 -5.42 -4.69 -10.36
N ALA A 25 -6.69 -5.10 -10.37
CA ALA A 25 -7.04 -6.51 -10.50
C ALA A 25 -6.57 -7.10 -11.85
N ALA A 26 -6.74 -6.36 -12.94
CA ALA A 26 -6.25 -6.78 -14.25
C ALA A 26 -4.72 -6.79 -14.37
N TRP A 27 -4.04 -5.93 -13.58
CA TRP A 27 -2.60 -5.75 -13.63
C TRP A 27 -1.82 -6.63 -12.64
N ALA A 28 -2.51 -7.22 -11.65
CA ALA A 28 -1.87 -7.86 -10.51
C ALA A 28 -0.77 -8.87 -10.87
N LYS A 29 -1.00 -9.73 -11.85
CA LYS A 29 -0.03 -10.79 -12.25
C LYS A 29 1.23 -10.25 -12.93
N ASP A 30 1.10 -9.17 -13.69
CA ASP A 30 2.17 -8.61 -14.51
C ASP A 30 2.76 -7.34 -13.87
N TYR A 31 2.21 -6.86 -12.74
CA TYR A 31 2.58 -5.61 -12.10
C TYR A 31 4.08 -5.53 -11.80
N GLU A 32 4.65 -6.57 -11.23
CA GLU A 32 6.08 -6.56 -10.86
C GLU A 32 6.99 -6.62 -12.08
N THR A 33 6.62 -7.37 -13.12
CA THR A 33 7.40 -7.50 -14.34
C THR A 33 7.25 -6.30 -15.27
N ASP A 34 6.03 -5.79 -15.42
CA ASP A 34 5.73 -4.69 -16.34
C ASP A 34 6.09 -3.32 -15.76
N PHE A 35 5.94 -3.13 -14.45
CA PHE A 35 6.13 -1.83 -13.81
C PHE A 35 7.35 -1.79 -12.88
N ALA A 36 7.39 -2.64 -11.85
CA ALA A 36 8.40 -2.51 -10.80
C ALA A 36 9.83 -2.76 -11.33
N SER A 37 10.01 -3.74 -12.23
CA SER A 37 11.30 -4.05 -12.82
C SER A 37 11.71 -3.07 -13.93
N THR A 38 10.74 -2.56 -14.71
CA THR A 38 11.00 -1.68 -15.86
C THR A 38 11.28 -0.25 -15.43
N MET A 39 10.70 0.20 -14.31
CA MET A 39 10.79 1.59 -13.82
C MET A 39 11.80 1.76 -12.67
N ASP A 40 12.58 0.73 -12.33
CA ASP A 40 13.51 0.76 -11.19
C ASP A 40 12.81 1.26 -9.91
N TYR A 41 11.64 0.66 -9.61
CA TYR A 41 10.71 1.14 -8.60
C TYR A 41 11.28 0.94 -7.17
N ILE A 42 12.10 1.89 -6.74
CA ILE A 42 12.81 1.86 -5.46
C ILE A 42 11.96 2.29 -4.26
N LEU A 43 10.81 2.91 -4.49
CA LEU A 43 10.00 3.52 -3.44
C LEU A 43 9.61 2.56 -2.29
N PRO A 44 9.20 1.30 -2.52
CA PRO A 44 8.92 0.34 -1.45
C PRO A 44 10.12 0.11 -0.53
N ASN A 45 11.32 -0.02 -1.11
CA ASN A 45 12.55 -0.19 -0.35
C ASN A 45 12.91 1.07 0.46
N GLN A 46 12.69 2.26 -0.08
CA GLN A 46 12.96 3.52 0.61
C GLN A 46 12.02 3.71 1.81
N VAL A 47 10.72 3.44 1.63
CA VAL A 47 9.74 3.52 2.73
C VAL A 47 10.10 2.55 3.85
N ALA A 48 10.41 1.30 3.52
CA ALA A 48 10.80 0.28 4.50
C ALA A 48 12.09 0.67 5.25
N LYS A 49 13.10 1.18 4.51
CA LYS A 49 14.36 1.62 5.09
C LYS A 49 14.17 2.79 6.07
N ILE A 50 13.45 3.82 5.66
CA ILE A 50 13.17 4.99 6.50
C ILE A 50 12.40 4.57 7.76
N PHE A 51 11.41 3.68 7.63
CA PHE A 51 10.66 3.16 8.77
C PHE A 51 11.58 2.54 9.83
N VAL A 52 12.51 1.68 9.42
CA VAL A 52 13.45 1.00 10.32
C VAL A 52 14.49 1.97 10.88
N GLU A 53 15.04 2.88 10.07
CA GLU A 53 16.04 3.88 10.50
C GLU A 53 15.49 4.84 11.56
N LEU A 54 14.17 5.13 11.52
CA LEU A 54 13.50 5.95 12.52
C LEU A 54 13.07 5.16 13.78
N GLY A 55 13.38 3.88 13.86
CA GLY A 55 13.08 3.04 15.03
C GLY A 55 11.72 2.35 14.97
N GLY A 56 11.09 2.28 13.80
CA GLY A 56 9.84 1.56 13.61
C GLY A 56 9.99 0.06 13.87
N THR A 57 9.00 -0.52 14.54
CA THR A 57 8.94 -1.94 14.91
C THR A 57 7.58 -2.54 14.55
N GLY A 58 7.46 -3.88 14.58
CA GLY A 58 6.17 -4.55 14.39
C GLY A 58 5.36 -4.70 15.68
N PRO A 59 4.05 -4.97 15.57
CA PRO A 59 3.34 -5.32 14.33
C PRO A 59 3.13 -4.13 13.37
N VAL A 60 3.25 -4.38 12.07
CA VAL A 60 3.13 -3.35 11.01
C VAL A 60 1.94 -3.66 10.10
N LEU A 61 1.20 -2.61 9.73
CA LEU A 61 0.20 -2.65 8.65
C LEU A 61 0.80 -2.04 7.39
N ASP A 62 0.89 -2.82 6.33
CA ASP A 62 1.27 -2.39 4.98
C ASP A 62 0.00 -1.98 4.22
N VAL A 63 -0.17 -0.68 4.02
CA VAL A 63 -1.38 -0.05 3.49
C VAL A 63 -1.23 0.24 2.00
N GLY A 64 -2.17 -0.28 1.21
CA GLY A 64 -2.01 -0.34 -0.25
C GLY A 64 -0.87 -1.28 -0.60
N ALA A 65 -0.85 -2.45 0.04
CA ALA A 65 0.24 -3.41 -0.06
C ALA A 65 0.51 -3.87 -1.50
N GLY A 66 -0.51 -3.81 -2.37
CA GLY A 66 -0.41 -4.27 -3.74
C GLY A 66 0.04 -5.73 -3.81
N THR A 67 1.06 -5.99 -4.59
CA THR A 67 1.71 -7.31 -4.68
C THR A 67 2.67 -7.61 -3.54
N GLY A 68 2.84 -6.68 -2.57
CA GLY A 68 3.62 -6.92 -1.36
C GLY A 68 5.10 -6.51 -1.42
N LEU A 69 5.47 -5.58 -2.27
CA LEU A 69 6.87 -5.13 -2.41
C LEU A 69 7.40 -4.43 -1.15
N ALA A 70 6.58 -3.57 -0.51
CA ALA A 70 6.99 -2.87 0.71
C ALA A 70 7.09 -3.82 1.90
N GLY A 71 6.11 -4.71 2.09
CA GLY A 71 6.19 -5.76 3.10
C GLY A 71 7.38 -6.69 2.91
N GLN A 72 7.72 -7.04 1.66
CA GLN A 72 8.91 -7.83 1.36
C GLN A 72 10.20 -7.10 1.78
N ALA A 73 10.28 -5.78 1.53
CA ALA A 73 11.41 -4.98 1.96
C ALA A 73 11.51 -4.93 3.49
N LEU A 74 10.40 -4.72 4.21
CA LEU A 74 10.36 -4.76 5.68
C LEU A 74 10.78 -6.12 6.24
N SER A 75 10.25 -7.21 5.69
CA SER A 75 10.58 -8.57 6.13
C SER A 75 12.07 -8.85 5.99
N LYS A 76 12.71 -8.40 4.89
CA LYS A 76 14.16 -8.50 4.69
C LYS A 76 14.96 -7.69 5.72
N LEU A 77 14.39 -6.62 6.27
CA LEU A 77 14.98 -5.81 7.34
C LEU A 77 14.65 -6.34 8.75
N GLY A 78 14.02 -7.51 8.85
CA GLY A 78 13.73 -8.18 10.11
C GLY A 78 12.45 -7.73 10.82
N ILE A 79 11.62 -6.91 10.19
CA ILE A 79 10.34 -6.47 10.75
C ILE A 79 9.30 -7.57 10.62
N ASN A 80 8.70 -7.96 11.74
CA ASN A 80 7.61 -8.93 11.85
C ASN A 80 6.82 -8.69 13.16
N PRO A 81 5.51 -9.04 13.24
CA PRO A 81 4.66 -9.47 12.13
C PRO A 81 4.23 -8.30 11.24
N ILE A 82 3.89 -8.61 9.99
CA ILE A 82 3.34 -7.66 9.01
C ILE A 82 1.99 -8.16 8.55
N ASP A 83 1.00 -7.27 8.45
CA ASP A 83 -0.31 -7.52 7.86
C ASP A 83 -0.47 -6.66 6.60
N ALA A 84 -1.17 -7.18 5.61
CA ALA A 84 -1.42 -6.48 4.34
C ALA A 84 -2.85 -5.94 4.28
N LEU A 85 -3.00 -4.71 3.81
CA LEU A 85 -4.29 -4.11 3.49
C LEU A 85 -4.24 -3.53 2.08
N ASP A 86 -5.20 -3.89 1.23
CA ASP A 86 -5.34 -3.33 -0.11
C ASP A 86 -6.81 -3.29 -0.54
N LEU A 87 -7.13 -2.39 -1.46
CA LEU A 87 -8.44 -2.30 -2.08
C LEU A 87 -8.72 -3.49 -3.02
N SER A 88 -7.66 -4.04 -3.64
CA SER A 88 -7.72 -5.11 -4.63
C SER A 88 -7.38 -6.46 -4.01
N GLY A 89 -8.38 -7.35 -3.86
CA GLY A 89 -8.15 -8.73 -3.44
C GLY A 89 -7.22 -9.49 -4.38
N ALA A 90 -7.26 -9.22 -5.68
CA ALA A 90 -6.38 -9.86 -6.66
C ALA A 90 -4.89 -9.48 -6.45
N MET A 91 -4.61 -8.24 -6.01
CA MET A 91 -3.26 -7.84 -5.61
C MET A 91 -2.81 -8.61 -4.37
N LEU A 92 -3.69 -8.75 -3.37
CA LEU A 92 -3.40 -9.50 -2.16
C LEU A 92 -3.18 -11.00 -2.40
N GLU A 93 -3.83 -11.58 -3.41
CA GLU A 93 -3.56 -12.97 -3.84
C GLU A 93 -2.11 -13.14 -4.31
N VAL A 94 -1.57 -12.18 -5.05
CA VAL A 94 -0.15 -12.18 -5.45
C VAL A 94 0.77 -11.98 -4.24
N ALA A 95 0.40 -11.06 -3.34
CA ALA A 95 1.16 -10.82 -2.11
C ALA A 95 1.22 -12.05 -1.20
N LEU A 96 0.16 -12.87 -1.17
CA LEU A 96 0.08 -14.11 -0.39
C LEU A 96 1.19 -15.12 -0.78
N GLU A 97 1.57 -15.16 -2.05
CA GLU A 97 2.61 -16.07 -2.53
C GLU A 97 4.00 -15.77 -1.91
N LYS A 98 4.22 -14.54 -1.43
CA LYS A 98 5.48 -14.13 -0.79
C LYS A 98 5.65 -14.71 0.62
N LYS A 99 4.58 -15.18 1.28
CA LYS A 99 4.58 -15.83 2.61
C LYS A 99 5.22 -14.96 3.72
N ILE A 100 5.06 -13.66 3.64
CA ILE A 100 5.61 -12.69 4.59
C ILE A 100 4.56 -12.02 5.46
N TYR A 101 3.29 -12.07 5.05
CA TYR A 101 2.21 -11.45 5.78
C TYR A 101 1.49 -12.46 6.70
N ARG A 102 1.10 -11.97 7.87
CA ARG A 102 0.30 -12.72 8.85
C ARG A 102 -1.19 -12.76 8.47
N ASN A 103 -1.74 -11.59 8.10
CA ASN A 103 -3.15 -11.41 7.72
C ASN A 103 -3.26 -10.56 6.45
N PHE A 104 -4.43 -10.67 5.79
CA PHE A 104 -4.78 -9.92 4.60
C PHE A 104 -6.16 -9.29 4.76
N PHE A 105 -6.27 -7.99 4.53
CA PHE A 105 -7.51 -7.22 4.63
C PHE A 105 -7.83 -6.54 3.30
N THR A 106 -8.93 -6.94 2.67
CA THR A 106 -9.44 -6.21 1.50
C THR A 106 -10.33 -5.07 2.00
N SER A 107 -9.84 -3.83 1.94
CA SER A 107 -10.54 -2.67 2.48
C SER A 107 -10.21 -1.39 1.71
N ASP A 108 -11.19 -0.48 1.68
CA ASP A 108 -11.02 0.89 1.22
C ASP A 108 -10.60 1.76 2.42
N ILE A 109 -9.41 2.33 2.39
CA ILE A 109 -8.88 3.16 3.48
C ILE A 109 -9.62 4.50 3.65
N THR A 110 -10.45 4.90 2.69
CA THR A 110 -11.33 6.07 2.83
C THR A 110 -12.56 5.77 3.70
N GLN A 111 -12.76 4.51 4.08
CA GLN A 111 -13.80 4.02 4.96
C GLN A 111 -13.21 3.50 6.28
N PRO A 112 -14.02 3.33 7.35
CA PRO A 112 -13.54 2.72 8.59
C PRO A 112 -12.86 1.37 8.36
N ILE A 113 -11.66 1.21 8.91
CA ILE A 113 -10.84 0.01 8.73
C ILE A 113 -11.16 -1.01 9.83
N VAL A 114 -11.38 -2.27 9.43
CA VAL A 114 -11.63 -3.39 10.34
C VAL A 114 -10.48 -4.38 10.24
N THR A 115 -9.72 -4.52 11.32
CA THR A 115 -8.53 -5.39 11.43
C THR A 115 -8.73 -6.54 12.43
N ASN A 116 -9.97 -6.97 12.70
CA ASN A 116 -10.27 -8.05 13.64
C ASN A 116 -9.63 -7.84 15.03
N ASN A 117 -9.64 -6.60 15.53
CA ASN A 117 -9.03 -6.14 16.78
C ASN A 117 -7.49 -6.16 16.82
N TYR A 118 -6.81 -6.29 15.68
CA TYR A 118 -5.38 -6.02 15.63
C TYR A 118 -5.13 -4.51 15.66
N SER A 119 -4.11 -4.10 16.42
CA SER A 119 -3.53 -2.76 16.40
C SER A 119 -2.05 -2.83 16.02
N TYR A 120 -1.50 -1.71 15.57
CA TYR A 120 -0.19 -1.68 14.93
C TYR A 120 0.74 -0.65 15.54
N GLN A 121 1.99 -1.05 15.79
CA GLN A 121 3.09 -0.14 16.19
C GLN A 121 3.69 0.58 14.99
N GLY A 122 3.40 0.11 13.78
CA GLY A 122 3.85 0.72 12.55
C GLY A 122 2.81 0.70 11.44
N ILE A 123 2.73 1.78 10.70
CA ILE A 123 1.92 1.90 9.49
C ILE A 123 2.85 2.31 8.36
N ILE A 124 2.92 1.52 7.29
CA ILE A 124 3.65 1.89 6.09
C ILE A 124 2.72 1.99 4.89
N SER A 125 3.08 2.83 3.93
CA SER A 125 2.40 2.87 2.64
C SER A 125 3.33 3.36 1.54
N SER A 126 3.40 2.61 0.45
CA SER A 126 4.22 2.93 -0.71
C SER A 126 3.35 3.05 -1.96
N GLY A 127 3.23 4.28 -2.49
CA GLY A 127 2.53 4.55 -3.76
C GLY A 127 1.00 4.63 -3.69
N THR A 128 0.40 4.67 -2.50
CA THR A 128 -1.06 4.75 -2.32
C THR A 128 -1.56 6.20 -2.32
N PHE A 129 -0.84 7.10 -1.64
CA PHE A 129 -1.18 8.53 -1.55
C PHE A 129 -0.65 9.27 -2.78
N THR A 130 -1.33 9.07 -3.91
CA THR A 130 -0.97 9.64 -5.22
C THR A 130 -2.11 10.50 -5.74
N HIS A 131 -2.51 10.34 -7.00
CA HIS A 131 -3.63 11.06 -7.58
C HIS A 131 -4.96 10.34 -7.31
N GLY A 132 -6.05 11.12 -7.26
CA GLY A 132 -7.40 10.60 -7.26
C GLY A 132 -8.11 10.71 -5.92
N HIS A 133 -8.64 9.59 -5.42
CA HIS A 133 -9.68 9.53 -4.40
C HIS A 133 -9.18 9.37 -2.95
N VAL A 134 -7.91 9.10 -2.74
CA VAL A 134 -7.35 8.98 -1.39
C VAL A 134 -6.93 10.36 -0.91
N GLY A 135 -7.68 10.93 0.01
CA GLY A 135 -7.40 12.22 0.64
C GLY A 135 -6.82 12.07 2.04
N PRO A 136 -6.57 13.19 2.76
CA PRO A 136 -6.02 13.18 4.12
C PRO A 136 -6.91 12.43 5.13
N ASN A 137 -8.22 12.36 4.91
CA ASN A 137 -9.16 11.61 5.76
C ASN A 137 -8.81 10.12 5.88
N ALA A 138 -8.08 9.55 4.93
CA ALA A 138 -7.59 8.18 5.02
C ALA A 138 -6.61 8.01 6.20
N ILE A 139 -5.84 9.05 6.54
CA ILE A 139 -4.92 9.03 7.68
C ILE A 139 -5.69 8.91 9.00
N ASP A 140 -6.84 9.60 9.13
CA ASP A 140 -7.68 9.50 10.32
C ASP A 140 -8.16 8.05 10.53
N ASN A 141 -8.54 7.35 9.47
CA ASN A 141 -8.90 5.94 9.55
C ASN A 141 -7.71 5.05 9.93
N LEU A 142 -6.50 5.34 9.43
CA LEU A 142 -5.29 4.60 9.82
C LEU A 142 -4.92 4.80 11.29
N ILE A 143 -5.14 6.00 11.83
CA ILE A 143 -4.91 6.29 13.26
C ILE A 143 -5.80 5.41 14.14
N THR A 144 -7.02 5.06 13.72
CA THR A 144 -7.92 4.22 14.52
C THR A 144 -7.42 2.81 14.77
N VAL A 145 -6.49 2.31 13.94
CA VAL A 145 -5.89 0.97 14.06
C VAL A 145 -4.44 1.03 14.53
N ALA A 146 -3.91 2.21 14.76
CA ALA A 146 -2.55 2.43 15.28
C ALA A 146 -2.54 2.42 16.81
N GLU A 147 -1.45 1.94 17.40
CA GLU A 147 -1.17 2.07 18.83
C GLU A 147 -0.66 3.48 19.15
N ASP A 148 -0.78 3.88 20.42
CA ASP A 148 -0.19 5.14 20.89
C ASP A 148 1.33 5.12 20.66
N GLY A 149 1.83 6.14 19.96
CA GLY A 149 3.24 6.25 19.62
C GLY A 149 3.66 5.43 18.37
N ALA A 150 2.72 4.90 17.62
CA ALA A 150 3.01 4.17 16.38
C ALA A 150 3.75 5.04 15.35
N PHE A 151 4.68 4.43 14.61
CA PHE A 151 5.40 5.08 13.52
C PHE A 151 4.64 4.98 12.20
N PHE A 152 4.55 6.11 11.49
CA PHE A 152 3.97 6.19 10.15
C PHE A 152 5.07 6.51 9.14
N ALA A 153 5.25 5.66 8.12
CA ALA A 153 6.13 5.90 6.98
C ALA A 153 5.32 5.81 5.68
N LEU A 154 4.87 6.96 5.19
CA LEU A 154 3.99 7.08 4.04
C LEU A 154 4.70 7.79 2.90
N SER A 155 4.65 7.24 1.68
CA SER A 155 5.04 7.99 0.50
C SER A 155 3.85 8.77 -0.04
N ILE A 156 4.02 10.07 -0.22
CA ILE A 156 2.98 10.96 -0.74
C ILE A 156 3.49 11.64 -2.01
N ASN A 157 2.72 11.58 -3.08
CA ASN A 157 3.06 12.30 -4.30
C ASN A 157 3.03 13.81 -4.05
N LYS A 158 4.05 14.54 -4.50
CA LYS A 158 4.18 15.98 -4.27
C LYS A 158 2.97 16.79 -4.75
N ASN A 159 2.46 16.48 -5.94
CA ASN A 159 1.31 17.22 -6.47
C ASN A 159 0.04 16.90 -5.66
N HIS A 160 -0.13 15.63 -5.28
CA HIS A 160 -1.23 15.22 -4.42
C HIS A 160 -1.20 15.95 -3.06
N TRP A 161 -0.02 16.07 -2.45
CA TRP A 161 0.17 16.84 -1.22
C TRP A 161 -0.23 18.30 -1.36
N ILE A 162 0.13 18.95 -2.47
CA ILE A 162 -0.21 20.36 -2.72
C ILE A 162 -1.71 20.55 -2.95
N GLU A 163 -2.38 19.58 -3.59
CA GLU A 163 -3.79 19.68 -3.97
C GLU A 163 -4.77 19.29 -2.84
N LYS A 164 -4.39 18.36 -1.98
CA LYS A 164 -5.27 17.69 -1.01
C LYS A 164 -4.86 17.86 0.45
N GLY A 165 -3.59 18.13 0.70
CA GLY A 165 -2.98 18.18 2.02
C GLY A 165 -3.01 19.46 2.69
#